data_31a261ebc814c1e2aa09a703f48e2d2e
#
_entry.id   31a261ebc814c1e2aa09a703f48e2d2e
#
_cell.length_a   1.000
_cell.length_b   1.000
_cell.length_c   1.000
_cell.angle_alpha   90.00
_cell.angle_beta   90.00
_cell.angle_gamma   90.00
#
_symmetry.space_group_name_H-M   'P 1'
#
loop_
_entity.id
_entity.type
_entity.pdbx_description
1 polymer ?
#
loop_
_entity_poly.entity_id
_entity_poly.type
_entity_poly.pdbx_seq_one_letter_code
_entity_poly.pdbx_strand_id
1 'polypeptide(L)'
;KNQDELTLFKGEVTLVTMNKFPYINGHLLVAPRRHIAALDQLDKSEMGDLLATVEQSVGILKTVMKPDGFNVGLNLGKVAGAGVEEHLHFHIVPRWFGDTNALTVFGEIRVIPEHIKATYNNLKPHFNKINLNTKN
;
A
#
# COMPACT_ATOMS: atom_id res chain seq x y z
N LYS A 1 0.38 2.29 16.79
CA LYS A 1 -0.79 2.93 17.20
C LYS A 1 -1.42 3.80 16.13
N ASN A 2 -0.71 4.81 15.72
CA ASN A 2 -1.20 5.61 14.62
C ASN A 2 -1.32 4.79 13.35
N GLN A 3 -0.54 3.74 13.25
CA GLN A 3 -0.61 2.88 12.08
C GLN A 3 -1.93 2.15 11.99
N ASP A 4 -2.52 1.85 13.14
CA ASP A 4 -3.81 1.17 13.13
C ASP A 4 -4.89 2.01 12.51
N GLU A 5 -4.76 3.33 12.62
CA GLU A 5 -5.75 4.24 12.08
C GLU A 5 -5.71 4.26 10.56
N LEU A 6 -4.62 3.82 9.98
CA LEU A 6 -4.45 3.81 8.52
C LEU A 6 -4.49 2.40 7.95
N THR A 7 -4.80 1.41 8.77
CA THR A 7 -4.87 0.03 8.31
C THR A 7 -6.18 -0.20 7.59
N LEU A 8 -6.08 -0.62 6.34
CA LEU A 8 -7.25 -0.88 5.52
C LEU A 8 -7.67 -2.34 5.55
N PHE A 9 -6.73 -3.24 5.70
CA PHE A 9 -7.01 -4.67 5.67
C PHE A 9 -6.01 -5.40 6.54
N LYS A 10 -6.52 -6.30 7.36
CA LYS A 10 -5.68 -7.10 8.24
C LYS A 10 -6.09 -8.55 8.08
N GLY A 11 -5.48 -9.22 7.11
CA GLY A 11 -5.71 -10.63 6.88
C GLY A 11 -4.90 -11.48 7.82
N GLU A 12 -4.99 -12.78 7.66
CA GLU A 12 -4.21 -13.68 8.49
C GLU A 12 -2.73 -13.59 8.19
N VAL A 13 -2.38 -13.33 6.96
CA VAL A 13 -0.99 -13.37 6.49
C VAL A 13 -0.52 -12.01 6.04
N THR A 14 -1.39 -11.18 5.51
CA THR A 14 -1.03 -9.93 4.84
C THR A 14 -1.79 -8.76 5.41
N LEU A 15 -1.14 -7.62 5.38
CA LEU A 15 -1.64 -6.38 5.94
C LEU A 15 -1.59 -5.30 4.86
N VAL A 16 -2.61 -4.46 4.78
CA VAL A 16 -2.61 -3.31 3.88
C VAL A 16 -2.83 -2.06 4.70
N THR A 17 -1.92 -1.11 4.55
CA THR A 17 -2.05 0.18 5.24
C THR A 17 -1.82 1.29 4.24
N MET A 18 -2.33 2.48 4.55
CA MET A 18 -2.00 3.65 3.79
C MET A 18 -0.64 4.16 4.23
N ASN A 19 0.09 4.72 3.29
CA ASN A 19 1.35 5.35 3.62
C ASN A 19 1.06 6.60 4.44
N LYS A 20 1.74 6.72 5.56
CA LYS A 20 1.50 7.80 6.49
C LYS A 20 1.84 9.17 5.89
N PHE A 21 2.86 9.21 5.06
CA PHE A 21 3.29 10.45 4.44
C PHE A 21 3.30 10.29 2.93
N PRO A 22 2.12 10.17 2.32
CA PRO A 22 2.07 9.93 0.89
C PRO A 22 2.34 11.20 0.11
N TYR A 23 3.14 11.08 -0.92
CA TYR A 23 3.29 12.17 -1.88
C TYR A 23 2.15 12.14 -2.87
N ILE A 24 1.56 10.98 -3.08
CA ILE A 24 0.43 10.80 -3.97
C ILE A 24 -0.69 10.20 -3.16
N ASN A 25 -1.89 10.73 -3.35
CA ASN A 25 -3.05 10.22 -2.65
C ASN A 25 -3.28 8.77 -3.06
N GLY A 26 -3.58 7.94 -2.07
CA GLY A 26 -3.86 6.54 -2.35
C GLY A 26 -2.66 5.64 -2.35
N HIS A 27 -1.50 6.13 -1.90
CA HIS A 27 -0.29 5.31 -1.79
C HIS A 27 -0.48 4.27 -0.70
N LEU A 28 -0.46 3.00 -1.07
CA LEU A 28 -0.69 1.90 -0.14
C LEU A 28 0.58 1.09 0.07
N LEU A 29 0.65 0.47 1.22
CA LEU A 29 1.70 -0.46 1.58
C LEU A 29 1.08 -1.82 1.85
N VAL A 30 1.62 -2.86 1.24
CA VAL A 30 1.14 -4.23 1.43
C VAL A 30 2.29 -5.05 1.94
N ALA A 31 2.13 -5.61 3.12
CA ALA A 31 3.21 -6.29 3.82
C ALA A 31 2.75 -7.60 4.42
N PRO A 32 3.66 -8.57 4.56
CA PRO A 32 3.33 -9.75 5.37
C PRO A 32 3.20 -9.31 6.83
N ARG A 33 2.34 -9.98 7.57
CA ARG A 33 2.19 -9.66 8.99
C ARG A 33 3.41 -10.10 9.79
N ARG A 34 4.04 -11.17 9.36
CA ARG A 34 5.26 -11.66 9.99
C ARG A 34 6.37 -10.67 9.69
N HIS A 35 7.12 -10.28 10.69
CA HIS A 35 8.16 -9.27 10.51
C HIS A 35 9.38 -9.88 9.84
N ILE A 36 9.56 -9.59 8.58
CA ILE A 36 10.69 -10.05 7.80
C ILE A 36 11.20 -8.90 6.94
N ALA A 37 12.44 -8.97 6.57
CA ALA A 37 13.08 -7.92 5.78
C ALA A 37 13.53 -8.39 4.41
N ALA A 38 13.69 -9.69 4.22
CA ALA A 38 14.22 -10.21 2.98
C ALA A 38 13.19 -11.03 2.24
N LEU A 39 13.22 -10.91 0.93
CA LEU A 39 12.25 -11.57 0.09
C LEU A 39 12.30 -13.09 0.20
N ASP A 40 13.51 -13.62 0.35
CA ASP A 40 13.67 -15.07 0.43
C ASP A 40 13.28 -15.66 1.78
N GLN A 41 12.85 -14.83 2.72
CA GLN A 41 12.30 -15.30 3.97
C GLN A 41 10.82 -15.63 3.89
N LEU A 42 10.16 -15.27 2.79
CA LEU A 42 8.77 -15.62 2.59
C LEU A 42 8.63 -17.06 2.18
N ASP A 43 7.65 -17.77 2.74
CA ASP A 43 7.35 -19.08 2.19
C ASP A 43 6.36 -18.92 1.04
N LYS A 44 6.07 -20.00 0.35
CA LYS A 44 5.23 -19.93 -0.84
C LYS A 44 3.82 -19.47 -0.54
N SER A 45 3.30 -19.89 0.59
CA SER A 45 1.97 -19.50 0.99
C SER A 45 1.90 -17.99 1.23
N GLU A 46 2.91 -17.47 1.93
CA GLU A 46 2.96 -16.05 2.19
C GLU A 46 3.11 -15.25 0.90
N MET A 47 3.97 -15.73 0.00
CA MET A 47 4.18 -15.06 -1.27
C MET A 47 2.87 -15.00 -2.07
N GLY A 48 2.15 -16.10 -2.13
CA GLY A 48 0.89 -16.13 -2.86
C GLY A 48 -0.14 -15.20 -2.26
N ASP A 49 -0.26 -15.20 -0.94
CA ASP A 49 -1.21 -14.35 -0.26
C ASP A 49 -0.86 -12.88 -0.45
N LEU A 50 0.43 -12.57 -0.36
CA LEU A 50 0.91 -11.21 -0.53
C LEU A 50 0.59 -10.67 -1.92
N LEU A 51 0.88 -11.46 -2.96
CA LEU A 51 0.60 -11.03 -4.33
C LEU A 51 -0.88 -10.96 -4.62
N ALA A 52 -1.67 -11.87 -4.07
CA ALA A 52 -3.11 -11.81 -4.23
C ALA A 52 -3.66 -10.54 -3.59
N THR A 53 -3.12 -10.15 -2.44
CA THR A 53 -3.55 -8.93 -1.77
C THR A 53 -3.15 -7.69 -2.56
N VAL A 54 -1.97 -7.71 -3.19
CA VAL A 54 -1.57 -6.62 -4.07
C VAL A 54 -2.56 -6.49 -5.23
N GLU A 55 -2.91 -7.62 -5.83
CA GLU A 55 -3.86 -7.62 -6.94
C GLU A 55 -5.21 -7.04 -6.53
N GLN A 56 -5.73 -7.47 -5.39
CA GLN A 56 -7.00 -6.98 -4.89
C GLN A 56 -6.92 -5.48 -4.60
N SER A 57 -5.81 -5.05 -4.02
CA SER A 57 -5.64 -3.65 -3.67
C SER A 57 -5.60 -2.77 -4.90
N VAL A 58 -4.90 -3.21 -5.94
CA VAL A 58 -4.86 -2.48 -7.20
C VAL A 58 -6.28 -2.37 -7.78
N GLY A 59 -7.04 -3.46 -7.74
CA GLY A 59 -8.40 -3.45 -8.24
C GLY A 59 -9.28 -2.46 -7.51
N ILE A 60 -9.14 -2.39 -6.20
CA ILE A 60 -9.91 -1.44 -5.39
C ILE A 60 -9.55 0.00 -5.75
N LEU A 61 -8.25 0.30 -5.82
CA LEU A 61 -7.82 1.64 -6.18
C LEU A 61 -8.32 2.03 -7.55
N LYS A 62 -8.32 1.08 -8.47
CA LYS A 62 -8.78 1.32 -9.82
C LYS A 62 -10.26 1.74 -9.83
N THR A 63 -11.06 1.04 -9.05
CA THR A 63 -12.49 1.31 -8.98
C THR A 63 -12.78 2.62 -8.26
N VAL A 64 -12.12 2.86 -7.15
CA VAL A 64 -12.46 3.98 -6.28
C VAL A 64 -11.83 5.28 -6.75
N MET A 65 -10.57 5.23 -7.17
CA MET A 65 -9.83 6.45 -7.46
C MET A 65 -9.59 6.69 -8.94
N LYS A 66 -9.76 5.66 -9.77
CA LYS A 66 -9.69 5.77 -11.22
C LYS A 66 -8.41 6.42 -11.72
N PRO A 67 -7.25 5.90 -11.30
CA PRO A 67 -5.99 6.45 -11.79
C PRO A 67 -5.73 6.03 -13.23
N ASP A 68 -4.76 6.69 -13.85
CA ASP A 68 -4.36 6.34 -15.20
C ASP A 68 -3.40 5.16 -15.22
N GLY A 69 -2.74 4.89 -14.12
CA GLY A 69 -1.82 3.75 -14.02
C GLY A 69 -1.34 3.57 -12.61
N PHE A 70 -0.41 2.64 -12.43
CA PHE A 70 0.14 2.32 -11.12
C PHE A 70 1.62 2.04 -11.23
N ASN A 71 2.34 2.38 -10.17
CA ASN A 71 3.67 1.84 -9.94
C ASN A 71 3.55 0.90 -8.76
N VAL A 72 4.05 -0.33 -8.94
CA VAL A 72 3.99 -1.36 -7.91
C VAL A 72 5.38 -1.96 -7.77
N GLY A 73 5.88 -2.06 -6.57
CA GLY A 73 7.19 -2.66 -6.37
C GLY A 73 7.62 -2.62 -4.94
N LEU A 74 8.83 -3.12 -4.69
CA LEU A 74 9.45 -3.06 -3.37
C LEU A 74 10.85 -2.54 -3.43
N ASN A 75 11.31 -2.05 -2.28
CA ASN A 75 12.70 -1.65 -2.10
C ASN A 75 13.36 -2.71 -1.24
N LEU A 76 14.45 -3.26 -1.74
CA LEU A 76 15.18 -4.28 -1.02
C LEU A 76 16.56 -3.74 -0.69
N GLY A 77 16.82 -3.63 0.60
CA GLY A 77 18.10 -3.14 1.07
C GLY A 77 18.15 -1.64 1.15
N LYS A 78 19.04 -1.16 1.98
CA LYS A 78 19.17 0.25 2.30
C LYS A 78 19.49 1.10 1.10
N VAL A 79 20.37 0.61 0.24
CA VAL A 79 20.81 1.36 -0.91
C VAL A 79 19.68 1.53 -1.93
N ALA A 80 18.67 0.68 -1.87
CA ALA A 80 17.52 0.78 -2.76
C ALA A 80 16.39 1.59 -2.13
N GLY A 81 16.61 2.14 -0.94
CA GLY A 81 15.61 2.96 -0.30
C GLY A 81 14.87 2.31 0.85
N ALA A 82 15.18 1.05 1.17
CA ALA A 82 14.58 0.42 2.33
C ALA A 82 15.18 1.02 3.57
N GLY A 83 14.38 1.17 4.60
CA GLY A 83 14.87 1.69 5.86
C GLY A 83 15.73 0.68 6.59
N VAL A 84 16.30 1.11 7.69
CA VAL A 84 17.22 0.29 8.45
C VAL A 84 16.55 -0.94 9.01
N GLU A 85 15.39 -0.77 9.56
CA GLU A 85 14.66 -1.88 10.16
C GLU A 85 13.44 -2.18 9.35
N GLU A 86 13.62 -2.17 8.09
CA GLU A 86 12.52 -2.24 7.19
C GLU A 86 11.79 -3.55 7.28
N HIS A 87 10.50 -3.45 7.38
CA HIS A 87 9.61 -4.58 7.25
C HIS A 87 9.26 -4.66 5.76
N LEU A 88 9.52 -5.78 5.15
CA LEU A 88 9.28 -5.97 3.73
C LEU A 88 7.87 -5.52 3.35
N HIS A 89 7.75 -4.69 2.33
CA HIS A 89 6.43 -4.27 1.90
C HIS A 89 6.46 -3.83 0.44
N PHE A 90 5.35 -4.10 -0.25
CA PHE A 90 5.13 -3.57 -1.58
C PHE A 90 4.55 -2.17 -1.45
N HIS A 91 4.97 -1.31 -2.38
CA HIS A 91 4.33 -0.02 -2.58
C HIS A 91 3.36 -0.15 -3.73
N ILE A 92 2.18 0.43 -3.57
CA ILE A 92 1.23 0.57 -4.66
C ILE A 92 0.93 2.06 -4.76
N VAL A 93 1.33 2.65 -5.86
CA VAL A 93 1.20 4.09 -6.05
C VAL A 93 0.34 4.36 -7.28
N PRO A 94 -0.88 4.86 -7.09
CA PRO A 94 -1.69 5.22 -8.26
C PRO A 94 -1.10 6.45 -8.92
N ARG A 95 -1.16 6.48 -10.23
CA ARG A 95 -0.54 7.54 -11.00
C ARG A 95 -1.56 8.16 -11.95
N TRP A 96 -1.49 9.46 -12.12
CA TRP A 96 -2.33 10.19 -13.06
C TRP A 96 -1.44 10.98 -14.00
N PHE A 97 -1.92 11.20 -15.22
CA PHE A 97 -1.16 12.03 -16.15
C PHE A 97 -0.91 13.39 -15.51
N GLY A 98 0.32 13.85 -15.58
CA GLY A 98 0.69 15.14 -15.03
C GLY A 98 1.07 15.13 -13.57
N ASP A 99 0.95 14.01 -12.88
CA ASP A 99 1.21 13.97 -11.46
C ASP A 99 2.70 14.15 -11.13
N THR A 100 3.58 13.84 -12.07
CA THR A 100 5.01 14.03 -11.84
C THR A 100 5.32 15.50 -11.58
N ASN A 101 4.68 16.38 -12.35
CA ASN A 101 4.84 17.81 -12.11
C ASN A 101 4.25 18.20 -10.78
N ALA A 102 3.13 17.59 -10.44
CA ALA A 102 2.50 17.84 -9.16
C ALA A 102 3.40 17.41 -8.02
N LEU A 103 4.08 16.27 -8.18
CA LEU A 103 4.99 15.80 -7.15
C LEU A 103 6.13 16.78 -6.92
N THR A 104 6.64 17.36 -7.99
CA THR A 104 7.71 18.34 -7.87
C THR A 104 7.25 19.54 -7.04
N VAL A 105 6.03 19.98 -7.30
CA VAL A 105 5.45 21.09 -6.54
C VAL A 105 5.13 20.63 -5.12
N PHE A 106 4.55 19.46 -4.99
CA PHE A 106 4.11 18.96 -3.69
C PHE A 106 5.27 18.59 -2.78
N GLY A 107 6.46 18.51 -3.31
CA GLY A 107 7.61 18.31 -2.46
C GLY A 107 7.72 19.37 -1.40
N GLU A 108 7.05 20.50 -1.63
CA GLU A 108 7.06 21.60 -0.68
C GLU A 108 5.74 21.82 0.01
N ILE A 109 4.76 20.98 -0.28
CA ILE A 109 3.43 21.13 0.30
C ILE A 109 3.25 20.06 1.33
N ARG A 110 2.78 20.46 2.51
CA ARG A 110 2.51 19.50 3.55
C ARG A 110 1.33 18.65 3.19
N VAL A 111 1.41 17.38 3.57
CA VAL A 111 0.27 16.48 3.44
C VAL A 111 -0.83 16.96 4.37
N ILE A 112 -2.04 17.04 3.88
CA ILE A 112 -3.17 17.49 4.66
C ILE A 112 -3.85 16.26 5.28
N PRO A 113 -3.85 16.16 6.60
CA PRO A 113 -4.40 14.96 7.26
C PRO A 113 -5.83 14.64 6.90
N GLU A 114 -6.63 15.67 6.62
CA GLU A 114 -8.01 15.42 6.23
C GLU A 114 -8.12 14.66 4.93
N HIS A 115 -7.19 14.93 4.01
CA HIS A 115 -7.21 14.22 2.73
C HIS A 115 -6.90 12.75 2.93
N ILE A 116 -5.95 12.46 3.81
CA ILE A 116 -5.60 11.09 4.12
C ILE A 116 -6.79 10.37 4.73
N LYS A 117 -7.45 11.04 5.65
CA LYS A 117 -8.58 10.44 6.33
C LYS A 117 -9.75 10.23 5.38
N ALA A 118 -10.00 11.19 4.51
CA ALA A 118 -11.07 11.05 3.54
C ALA A 118 -10.79 9.88 2.60
N THR A 119 -9.56 9.75 2.15
CA THR A 119 -9.18 8.65 1.29
C THR A 119 -9.33 7.32 2.02
N TYR A 120 -8.90 7.26 3.27
CA TYR A 120 -9.05 6.08 4.08
C TYR A 120 -10.52 5.68 4.16
N ASN A 121 -11.39 6.64 4.44
CA ASN A 121 -12.81 6.37 4.59
C ASN A 121 -13.46 5.90 3.29
N ASN A 122 -12.95 6.38 2.17
CA ASN A 122 -13.45 5.94 0.87
C ASN A 122 -13.00 4.52 0.52
N LEU A 123 -11.81 4.15 0.94
CA LEU A 123 -11.24 2.85 0.58
C LEU A 123 -11.68 1.74 1.55
N LYS A 124 -11.80 2.07 2.82
CA LYS A 124 -11.99 1.06 3.85
C LYS A 124 -13.16 0.11 3.57
N PRO A 125 -14.35 0.58 3.17
CA PRO A 125 -15.45 -0.35 2.94
C PRO A 125 -15.13 -1.39 1.88
N HIS A 126 -14.36 -1.02 0.88
CA HIS A 126 -14.00 -1.96 -0.19
C HIS A 126 -13.03 -3.00 0.33
N PHE A 127 -12.10 -2.59 1.20
CA PHE A 127 -11.16 -3.53 1.78
C PHE A 127 -11.85 -4.48 2.77
N ASN A 128 -12.92 -4.03 3.39
CA ASN A 128 -13.67 -4.90 4.28
C ASN A 128 -14.31 -6.07 3.55
N LYS A 129 -14.48 -5.95 2.24
CA LYS A 129 -15.10 -6.99 1.44
C LYS A 129 -14.11 -8.02 0.91
N ILE A 130 -12.83 -7.80 1.12
CA ILE A 130 -11.83 -8.75 0.66
C ILE A 130 -11.95 -10.02 1.49
N ASN A 131 -11.95 -11.16 0.80
CA ASN A 131 -12.03 -12.41 1.48
C ASN A 131 -11.13 -13.41 0.78
N LEU A 132 -9.85 -13.27 1.02
CA LEU A 132 -8.86 -14.09 0.37
C LEU A 132 -8.83 -15.49 0.86
N ASN A 133 -9.30 -15.69 2.06
CA ASN A 133 -9.18 -17.00 2.70
C ASN A 133 -10.22 -17.97 2.23
N THR A 134 -11.23 -17.48 1.59
CA THR A 134 -12.25 -18.36 1.14
C THR A 134 -11.95 -18.90 -0.21
N LYS A 135 -11.22 -18.67 -0.56
CA LYS A 135 -10.98 -19.03 -1.73
C LYS A 135 -10.39 -20.07 -2.01
N ASN A 136 -10.50 -20.08 -1.90
CA ASN A 136 -10.07 -20.78 -2.17
C ASN A 136 -10.03 -21.39 -2.34
#